data_5dce9ed1d37ba40b5b2a8d8aca0f7021
#
_entry.id   5dce9ed1d37ba40b5b2a8d8aca0f7021
#
_cell.length_a   1.000
_cell.length_b   1.000
_cell.length_c   1.000
_cell.angle_alpha   90.00
_cell.angle_beta   90.00
_cell.angle_gamma   90.00
#
_symmetry.space_group_name_H-M   'P 1'
#
loop_
_entity.id
_entity.type
_entity.pdbx_description
1 polymer ?
#
loop_
_entity_poly.entity_id
_entity_poly.type
_entity_poly.pdbx_seq_one_letter_code
_entity_poly.pdbx_strand_id
1 'polypeptide(L)'
;MIQKIKFSFLAIAIIVIQSCAVNQYQQIKTEKNYFVTFSSDIPKSFQTRVNSSLKSKENASKDNIINININSFMFNKYDVYSGSSLRALESEVKSSMKISINQNDNTKNKMLMSMKRFSSIELNPIAEEQMISFIKDEMLDDLYNQVILEVSLIDM
;
A
#
# COMPACT_ATOMS: atom_id res chain seq x y z
N MET A 1 9.69 -1.39 -51.31
CA MET A 1 8.70 -0.64 -50.50
C MET A 1 8.20 -1.46 -49.29
N ILE A 2 7.88 -2.73 -49.47
CA ILE A 2 7.37 -3.65 -48.42
C ILE A 2 8.35 -3.87 -47.26
N GLN A 3 9.66 -3.87 -47.52
CA GLN A 3 10.71 -4.12 -46.50
C GLN A 3 10.84 -2.95 -45.52
N LYS A 4 10.63 -1.70 -45.93
CA LYS A 4 10.64 -0.51 -45.06
C LYS A 4 9.45 -0.47 -44.12
N ILE A 5 8.28 -0.98 -44.58
CA ILE A 5 7.06 -1.04 -43.76
C ILE A 5 7.20 -2.07 -42.64
N LYS A 6 7.83 -3.23 -42.91
CA LYS A 6 8.10 -4.25 -41.87
C LYS A 6 9.05 -3.75 -40.78
N PHE A 7 10.05 -2.96 -41.14
CA PHE A 7 11.01 -2.39 -40.20
C PHE A 7 10.36 -1.33 -39.30
N SER A 8 9.44 -0.51 -39.87
CA SER A 8 8.68 0.49 -39.12
C SER A 8 7.72 -0.16 -38.12
N PHE A 9 7.08 -1.26 -38.50
CA PHE A 9 6.17 -2.01 -37.59
C PHE A 9 6.91 -2.68 -36.44
N LEU A 10 8.12 -3.20 -36.70
CA LEU A 10 8.97 -3.78 -35.66
C LEU A 10 9.45 -2.74 -34.65
N ALA A 11 9.83 -1.54 -35.13
CA ALA A 11 10.27 -0.43 -34.26
C ALA A 11 9.13 0.05 -33.34
N ILE A 12 7.89 0.15 -33.87
CA ILE A 12 6.72 0.55 -33.07
C ILE A 12 6.38 -0.52 -32.02
N ALA A 13 6.46 -1.80 -32.37
CA ALA A 13 6.23 -2.89 -31.44
C ALA A 13 7.23 -2.89 -30.24
N ILE A 14 8.49 -2.55 -30.47
CA ILE A 14 9.51 -2.46 -29.42
C ILE A 14 9.22 -1.30 -28.45
N ILE A 15 8.72 -0.16 -28.96
CA ILE A 15 8.39 1.02 -28.14
C ILE A 15 7.19 0.71 -27.21
N VAL A 16 6.20 -0.04 -27.67
CA VAL A 16 5.01 -0.40 -26.88
C VAL A 16 5.34 -1.36 -25.73
N ILE A 17 6.32 -2.24 -25.90
CA ILE A 17 6.73 -3.19 -24.85
C ILE A 17 7.46 -2.48 -23.69
N GLN A 18 8.09 -1.35 -23.91
CA GLN A 18 8.78 -0.58 -22.86
C GLN A 18 7.83 0.25 -21.99
N SER A 19 6.55 0.38 -22.32
CA SER A 19 5.58 1.16 -21.56
C SER A 19 5.00 0.43 -20.33
N CYS A 20 5.28 -0.86 -20.14
CA CYS A 20 5.06 -1.53 -18.85
C CYS A 20 6.15 -1.09 -17.87
N ALA A 21 6.09 0.17 -17.43
CA ALA A 21 6.87 0.61 -16.28
C ALA A 21 6.40 -0.22 -15.07
N VAL A 22 7.18 -1.22 -14.74
CA VAL A 22 7.10 -1.90 -13.45
C VAL A 22 7.11 -0.79 -12.40
N ASN A 23 6.09 -0.77 -11.54
CA ASN A 23 6.06 0.10 -10.37
C ASN A 23 7.32 -0.18 -9.53
N GLN A 24 8.40 0.48 -9.86
CA GLN A 24 9.60 0.45 -9.03
C GLN A 24 9.22 1.18 -7.75
N TYR A 25 9.19 0.45 -6.64
CA TYR A 25 9.08 1.05 -5.32
C TYR A 25 10.09 2.18 -5.23
N GLN A 26 9.60 3.40 -5.14
CA GLN A 26 10.48 4.55 -4.95
C GLN A 26 11.11 4.38 -3.57
N GLN A 27 12.39 3.99 -3.56
CA GLN A 27 13.17 4.08 -2.33
C GLN A 27 13.30 5.56 -1.99
N ILE A 28 12.85 5.92 -0.82
CA ILE A 28 13.06 7.27 -0.29
C ILE A 28 14.57 7.44 -0.11
N LYS A 29 15.19 8.21 -1.01
CA LYS A 29 16.62 8.54 -0.92
C LYS A 29 16.79 9.70 0.04
N THR A 30 16.71 9.45 1.34
CA THR A 30 16.98 10.47 2.36
C THR A 30 18.29 10.18 3.06
N GLU A 31 18.90 11.23 3.59
CA GLU A 31 20.08 11.12 4.47
C GLU A 31 19.69 10.83 5.94
N LYS A 32 18.38 10.69 6.21
CA LYS A 32 17.83 10.47 7.54
C LYS A 32 17.80 8.98 7.89
N ASN A 33 17.93 8.70 9.16
CA ASN A 33 17.81 7.36 9.73
C ASN A 33 16.37 7.12 10.19
N TYR A 34 15.76 6.02 9.76
CA TYR A 34 14.44 5.62 10.20
C TYR A 34 14.55 4.44 11.17
N PHE A 35 13.89 4.56 12.31
CA PHE A 35 13.69 3.46 13.25
C PHE A 35 12.19 3.12 13.27
N VAL A 36 11.82 1.97 12.68
CA VAL A 36 10.42 1.57 12.53
C VAL A 36 10.09 0.49 13.56
N THR A 37 9.03 0.70 14.31
CA THR A 37 8.46 -0.27 15.26
C THR A 37 7.05 -0.63 14.84
N PHE A 38 6.67 -1.90 15.04
CA PHE A 38 5.37 -2.43 14.70
C PHE A 38 4.73 -3.12 15.90
N SER A 39 3.42 -2.96 16.06
CA SER A 39 2.65 -3.81 16.97
C SER A 39 2.44 -5.22 16.38
N SER A 40 2.09 -6.16 17.24
CA SER A 40 1.94 -7.58 16.88
C SER A 40 0.78 -7.87 15.91
N ASP A 41 -0.18 -6.96 15.79
CA ASP A 41 -1.34 -7.04 14.90
C ASP A 41 -1.03 -6.68 13.44
N ILE A 42 0.14 -6.06 13.17
CA ILE A 42 0.55 -5.72 11.82
C ILE A 42 1.05 -6.96 11.05
N PRO A 43 0.53 -7.24 9.83
CA PRO A 43 0.96 -8.37 9.02
C PRO A 43 2.47 -8.36 8.72
N LYS A 44 3.13 -9.52 8.84
CA LYS A 44 4.58 -9.63 8.62
C LYS A 44 5.02 -9.22 7.22
N SER A 45 4.21 -9.50 6.20
CA SER A 45 4.47 -9.08 4.81
C SER A 45 4.56 -7.56 4.70
N PHE A 46 3.63 -6.84 5.35
CA PHE A 46 3.63 -5.38 5.42
C PHE A 46 4.87 -4.84 6.16
N GLN A 47 5.22 -5.43 7.33
CA GLN A 47 6.42 -5.04 8.09
C GLN A 47 7.70 -5.17 7.25
N THR A 48 7.86 -6.31 6.55
CA THR A 48 9.02 -6.55 5.69
C THR A 48 9.13 -5.52 4.58
N ARG A 49 8.00 -5.18 3.96
CA ARG A 49 7.93 -4.23 2.86
C ARG A 49 8.28 -2.80 3.32
N VAL A 50 7.71 -2.34 4.43
CA VAL A 50 8.05 -1.03 5.02
C VAL A 50 9.52 -0.96 5.40
N ASN A 51 10.04 -1.98 6.09
CA ASN A 51 11.45 -2.03 6.48
C ASN A 51 12.40 -2.01 5.27
N SER A 52 12.03 -2.69 4.16
CA SER A 52 12.87 -2.69 2.95
C SER A 52 12.93 -1.31 2.27
N SER A 53 11.86 -0.52 2.40
CA SER A 53 11.77 0.81 1.77
C SER A 53 12.36 1.93 2.62
N LEU A 54 12.32 1.77 3.95
CA LEU A 54 12.84 2.74 4.91
C LEU A 54 14.20 2.32 5.48
N LYS A 55 14.99 1.55 4.74
CA LYS A 55 16.34 1.15 5.17
C LYS A 55 17.21 2.37 5.39
N SER A 56 17.69 2.51 6.63
CA SER A 56 18.75 3.43 6.99
C SER A 56 20.05 3.09 6.24
N LYS A 57 20.78 4.09 5.77
CA LYS A 57 22.17 3.91 5.32
C LYS A 57 23.06 3.67 6.53
N GLU A 58 23.96 2.70 6.47
CA GLU A 58 24.91 2.35 7.54
C GLU A 58 25.78 3.53 8.03
N ASN A 59 25.86 4.63 7.29
CA ASN A 59 26.71 5.81 7.57
C ASN A 59 25.89 7.08 7.88
N ALA A 60 24.58 6.99 8.17
CA ALA A 60 23.82 8.18 8.50
C ALA A 60 24.12 8.64 9.93
N SER A 61 24.23 9.96 10.12
CA SER A 61 24.52 10.60 11.40
C SER A 61 23.51 10.18 12.47
N LYS A 62 23.98 9.90 13.69
CA LYS A 62 23.14 9.53 14.84
C LYS A 62 22.19 10.65 15.29
N ASP A 63 22.38 11.87 14.82
CA ASP A 63 21.68 13.05 15.33
C ASP A 63 20.30 13.30 14.67
N ASN A 64 19.94 12.54 13.62
CA ASN A 64 18.66 12.69 12.91
C ASN A 64 17.91 11.36 12.78
N ILE A 65 17.54 10.77 13.92
CA ILE A 65 16.74 9.55 13.91
C ILE A 65 15.26 9.92 13.94
N ILE A 66 14.52 9.43 12.93
CA ILE A 66 13.06 9.52 12.88
C ILE A 66 12.48 8.20 13.40
N ASN A 67 11.76 8.27 14.51
CA ASN A 67 11.08 7.12 15.08
C ASN A 67 9.66 7.02 14.49
N ILE A 68 9.37 5.89 13.87
CA ILE A 68 8.07 5.59 13.25
C ILE A 68 7.45 4.40 13.99
N ASN A 69 6.27 4.60 14.57
CA ASN A 69 5.51 3.53 15.21
C ASN A 69 4.23 3.28 14.41
N ILE A 70 4.01 2.03 13.99
CA ILE A 70 2.82 1.59 13.24
C ILE A 70 2.07 0.57 14.10
N ASN A 71 0.82 0.88 14.41
CA ASN A 71 0.01 0.07 15.30
C ASN A 71 -1.48 0.09 14.96
N SER A 72 -2.28 -0.67 15.72
CA SER A 72 -3.75 -0.69 15.67
C SER A 72 -4.28 -1.04 14.27
N PHE A 73 -3.74 -2.11 13.67
CA PHE A 73 -4.28 -2.61 12.41
C PHE A 73 -5.66 -3.22 12.64
N MET A 74 -6.64 -2.76 11.87
CA MET A 74 -8.01 -3.29 11.86
C MET A 74 -8.41 -3.60 10.41
N PHE A 75 -9.14 -4.70 10.26
CA PHE A 75 -9.72 -5.12 8.99
C PHE A 75 -11.15 -5.63 9.26
N ASN A 76 -12.14 -4.94 8.72
CA ASN A 76 -13.55 -5.24 8.96
C ASN A 76 -14.32 -5.31 7.64
N LYS A 77 -15.22 -6.28 7.53
CA LYS A 77 -16.21 -6.41 6.47
C LYS A 77 -17.58 -5.98 6.99
N TYR A 78 -18.30 -5.27 6.18
CA TYR A 78 -19.68 -4.83 6.41
C TYR A 78 -20.55 -5.22 5.23
N ASP A 79 -21.70 -5.81 5.49
CA ASP A 79 -22.68 -6.08 4.46
C ASP A 79 -23.54 -4.83 4.22
N VAL A 80 -23.66 -4.43 2.96
CA VAL A 80 -24.43 -3.26 2.52
C VAL A 80 -25.74 -3.75 1.93
N TYR A 81 -26.87 -3.37 2.58
CA TYR A 81 -28.22 -3.73 2.14
C TYR A 81 -28.82 -2.59 1.34
N SER A 82 -29.47 -2.93 0.22
CA SER A 82 -30.21 -1.99 -0.61
C SER A 82 -31.71 -2.19 -0.40
N GLY A 83 -32.35 -1.25 0.31
CA GLY A 83 -33.80 -1.23 0.51
C GLY A 83 -34.34 -2.34 1.44
N SER A 84 -35.56 -2.85 1.13
CA SER A 84 -36.25 -3.89 1.90
C SER A 84 -35.76 -5.31 1.62
N SER A 85 -34.68 -5.49 0.88
CA SER A 85 -34.10 -6.79 0.57
C SER A 85 -33.41 -7.35 1.82
N LEU A 86 -33.72 -8.60 2.16
CA LEU A 86 -33.04 -9.34 3.23
C LEU A 86 -31.63 -9.85 2.83
N ARG A 87 -31.22 -9.59 1.59
CA ARG A 87 -29.93 -10.05 1.06
C ARG A 87 -29.01 -8.87 0.81
N ALA A 88 -27.79 -8.95 1.32
CA ALA A 88 -26.75 -7.98 0.98
C ALA A 88 -26.43 -8.06 -0.50
N LEU A 89 -26.48 -6.91 -1.19
CA LEU A 89 -26.12 -6.80 -2.60
C LEU A 89 -24.62 -6.51 -2.78
N GLU A 90 -24.04 -5.81 -1.81
CA GLU A 90 -22.66 -5.41 -1.78
C GLU A 90 -22.04 -5.66 -0.41
N SER A 91 -20.77 -5.87 -0.38
CA SER A 91 -19.96 -5.85 0.84
C SER A 91 -18.94 -4.72 0.76
N GLU A 92 -18.80 -4.02 1.88
CA GLU A 92 -17.78 -2.98 2.07
C GLU A 92 -16.72 -3.51 3.03
N VAL A 93 -15.46 -3.38 2.63
CA VAL A 93 -14.31 -3.74 3.47
C VAL A 93 -13.55 -2.48 3.83
N LYS A 94 -13.26 -2.31 5.12
CA LYS A 94 -12.45 -1.22 5.66
C LYS A 94 -11.22 -1.75 6.35
N SER A 95 -10.09 -1.14 6.04
CA SER A 95 -8.83 -1.39 6.72
C SER A 95 -8.29 -0.08 7.25
N SER A 96 -7.72 -0.10 8.45
CA SER A 96 -7.10 1.07 9.04
C SER A 96 -5.90 0.71 9.90
N MET A 97 -4.97 1.66 10.05
CA MET A 97 -3.84 1.58 10.98
C MET A 97 -3.45 2.96 11.48
N LYS A 98 -2.81 3.04 12.64
CA LYS A 98 -2.28 4.29 13.18
C LYS A 98 -0.78 4.35 12.92
N ILE A 99 -0.32 5.52 12.49
CA ILE A 99 1.09 5.86 12.40
C ILE A 99 1.42 7.01 13.33
N SER A 100 2.49 6.87 14.11
CA SER A 100 3.07 7.92 14.94
C SER A 100 4.49 8.15 14.47
N ILE A 101 4.82 9.37 14.09
CA ILE A 101 6.16 9.76 13.64
C ILE A 101 6.71 10.79 14.59
N ASN A 102 7.85 10.47 15.18
CA ASN A 102 8.52 11.35 16.14
C ASN A 102 9.88 11.78 15.57
N GLN A 103 10.08 13.10 15.48
CA GLN A 103 11.33 13.75 15.10
C GLN A 103 11.57 14.95 16.00
N ASN A 104 12.72 14.98 16.72
CA ASN A 104 13.15 16.14 17.52
C ASN A 104 12.04 16.67 18.45
N ASP A 105 11.42 15.81 19.27
CA ASP A 105 10.34 16.12 20.21
C ASP A 105 9.01 16.53 19.56
N ASN A 106 8.93 16.52 18.24
CA ASN A 106 7.68 16.74 17.53
C ASN A 106 7.06 15.40 17.12
N THR A 107 5.87 15.10 17.63
CA THR A 107 5.13 13.85 17.35
C THR A 107 3.93 14.14 16.47
N LYS A 108 3.91 13.54 15.28
CA LYS A 108 2.77 13.54 14.37
C LYS A 108 2.05 12.21 14.43
N ASN A 109 0.76 12.24 14.78
CA ASN A 109 -0.09 11.06 14.79
C ASN A 109 -1.10 11.14 13.65
N LYS A 110 -1.29 10.03 12.92
CA LYS A 110 -2.28 9.95 11.83
C LYS A 110 -2.93 8.58 11.79
N MET A 111 -4.20 8.55 11.43
CA MET A 111 -4.90 7.33 11.07
C MET A 111 -4.91 7.19 9.55
N LEU A 112 -4.39 6.08 9.06
CA LEU A 112 -4.40 5.70 7.65
C LEU A 112 -5.58 4.77 7.43
N MET A 113 -6.28 4.92 6.31
CA MET A 113 -7.47 4.11 5.99
C MET A 113 -7.53 3.77 4.51
N SER A 114 -7.99 2.58 4.22
CA SER A 114 -8.40 2.15 2.89
C SER A 114 -9.78 1.52 2.96
N MET A 115 -10.58 1.70 1.93
CA MET A 115 -11.94 1.18 1.85
C MET A 115 -12.19 0.70 0.41
N LYS A 116 -12.77 -0.50 0.30
CA LYS A 116 -13.16 -1.08 -0.99
C LYS A 116 -14.53 -1.71 -0.89
N ARG A 117 -15.26 -1.75 -2.01
CA ARG A 117 -16.56 -2.39 -2.15
C ARG A 117 -16.52 -3.45 -3.22
N PHE A 118 -17.26 -4.51 -3.03
CA PHE A 118 -17.44 -5.54 -4.03
C PHE A 118 -18.87 -6.08 -4.01
N SER A 119 -19.33 -6.59 -5.16
CA SER A 119 -20.65 -7.24 -5.27
C SER A 119 -20.58 -8.63 -4.63
N SER A 120 -21.52 -8.93 -3.73
CA SER A 120 -21.64 -10.23 -3.04
C SER A 120 -22.82 -11.08 -3.55
N ILE A 121 -23.52 -10.63 -4.61
CA ILE A 121 -24.84 -11.15 -5.01
C ILE A 121 -24.81 -12.63 -5.40
N GLU A 122 -23.71 -13.11 -5.97
CA GLU A 122 -23.65 -14.45 -6.60
C GLU A 122 -22.40 -15.26 -6.23
N LEU A 123 -21.61 -14.77 -5.28
CA LEU A 123 -20.41 -15.48 -4.87
C LEU A 123 -20.76 -16.67 -3.99
N ASN A 124 -20.21 -17.83 -4.32
CA ASN A 124 -20.18 -18.93 -3.35
C ASN A 124 -19.18 -18.57 -2.22
N PRO A 125 -19.29 -19.20 -1.03
CA PRO A 125 -18.46 -18.84 0.12
C PRO A 125 -16.94 -18.89 -0.15
N ILE A 126 -16.47 -19.82 -0.98
CA ILE A 126 -15.06 -19.96 -1.32
C ILE A 126 -14.60 -18.79 -2.20
N ALA A 127 -15.39 -18.43 -3.21
CA ALA A 127 -15.08 -17.28 -4.07
C ALA A 127 -15.11 -15.95 -3.30
N GLU A 128 -16.03 -15.82 -2.33
CA GLU A 128 -16.09 -14.65 -1.46
C GLU A 128 -14.84 -14.55 -0.57
N GLU A 129 -14.39 -15.64 0.03
CA GLU A 129 -13.17 -15.67 0.86
C GLU A 129 -11.93 -15.31 0.05
N GLN A 130 -11.80 -15.83 -1.17
CA GLN A 130 -10.72 -15.49 -2.08
C GLN A 130 -10.75 -14.01 -2.48
N MET A 131 -11.93 -13.47 -2.75
CA MET A 131 -12.09 -12.05 -3.08
C MET A 131 -11.71 -11.16 -1.89
N ILE A 132 -12.12 -11.50 -0.66
CA ILE A 132 -11.75 -10.77 0.56
C ILE A 132 -10.24 -10.81 0.77
N SER A 133 -9.60 -11.96 0.55
CA SER A 133 -8.14 -12.08 0.65
C SER A 133 -7.42 -11.18 -0.35
N PHE A 134 -7.86 -11.19 -1.61
CA PHE A 134 -7.31 -10.32 -2.66
C PHE A 134 -7.48 -8.83 -2.31
N ILE A 135 -8.69 -8.42 -1.90
CA ILE A 135 -8.98 -7.05 -1.48
C ILE A 135 -8.11 -6.64 -0.28
N LYS A 136 -7.88 -7.54 0.67
CA LYS A 136 -7.02 -7.29 1.83
C LYS A 136 -5.59 -6.97 1.41
N ASP A 137 -5.04 -7.71 0.45
CA ASP A 137 -3.70 -7.46 -0.07
C ASP A 137 -3.62 -6.10 -0.78
N GLU A 138 -4.60 -5.75 -1.63
CA GLU A 138 -4.68 -4.42 -2.25
C GLU A 138 -4.78 -3.29 -1.22
N MET A 139 -5.57 -3.48 -0.16
CA MET A 139 -5.70 -2.48 0.91
C MET A 139 -4.41 -2.32 1.71
N LEU A 140 -3.64 -3.39 1.92
CA LEU A 140 -2.31 -3.31 2.52
C LEU A 140 -1.35 -2.54 1.61
N ASP A 141 -1.47 -2.67 0.29
CA ASP A 141 -0.72 -1.87 -0.67
C ASP A 141 -1.08 -0.38 -0.60
N ASP A 142 -2.37 -0.05 -0.50
CA ASP A 142 -2.85 1.31 -0.32
C ASP A 142 -2.31 1.93 0.98
N LEU A 143 -2.40 1.19 2.09
CA LEU A 143 -1.89 1.64 3.40
C LEU A 143 -0.36 1.80 3.39
N TYR A 144 0.36 0.90 2.72
CA TYR A 144 1.81 1.04 2.53
C TYR A 144 2.16 2.33 1.79
N ASN A 145 1.47 2.63 0.69
CA ASN A 145 1.70 3.85 -0.08
C ASN A 145 1.41 5.10 0.76
N GLN A 146 0.38 5.07 1.62
CA GLN A 146 0.09 6.14 2.56
C GLN A 146 1.20 6.31 3.60
N VAL A 147 1.76 5.22 4.16
CA VAL A 147 2.91 5.28 5.08
C VAL A 147 4.11 5.94 4.41
N ILE A 148 4.46 5.50 3.20
CA ILE A 148 5.59 6.08 2.46
C ILE A 148 5.38 7.56 2.17
N LEU A 149 4.16 7.96 1.79
CA LEU A 149 3.80 9.36 1.58
C LEU A 149 3.96 10.18 2.87
N GLU A 150 3.44 9.71 4.01
CA GLU A 150 3.54 10.44 5.28
C GLU A 150 4.99 10.61 5.74
N VAL A 151 5.82 9.61 5.52
CA VAL A 151 7.26 9.68 5.83
C VAL A 151 7.95 10.67 4.89
N SER A 152 7.65 10.66 3.59
CA SER A 152 8.24 11.58 2.61
C SER A 152 7.90 13.06 2.88
N LEU A 153 6.70 13.33 3.42
CA LEU A 153 6.27 14.69 3.79
C LEU A 153 7.04 15.30 4.97
N ILE A 154 7.78 14.48 5.72
CA ILE A 154 8.64 14.95 6.82
C ILE A 154 10.02 15.35 6.31
N ASP A 155 10.37 14.86 5.14
CA ASP A 155 11.66 15.14 4.50
C ASP A 155 11.66 16.44 3.67
N MET A 156 10.48 17.02 3.44
CA MET A 156 10.32 18.31 2.79
C MET A 156 10.31 19.46 3.79
#